data_5967ba7922c9e8c158d75f896acd433b
#
_entry.id   5967ba7922c9e8c158d75f896acd433b
#
_cell.length_a   1.000
_cell.length_b   1.000
_cell.length_c   1.000
_cell.angle_alpha   90.00
_cell.angle_beta   90.00
_cell.angle_gamma   90.00
#
_symmetry.space_group_name_H-M   'P 1'
#
loop_
_entity.id
_entity.type
_entity.pdbx_description
1 polymer ?
#
loop_
_entity_poly.entity_id
_entity_poly.type
_entity_poly.pdbx_seq_one_letter_code
_entity_poly.pdbx_strand_id
1 'polypeptide(L)'
;CYYSWEDQIATNKDGYFPYTPQIPMLRALQESCNMIFEEGLENVFQRHHRIAEGVRRAITEGWELKLCAKDPYWYSDTVSAIVVPEGKDAKEVLATAFKKYHLSLGAGLTEVAGKVFRIGHLGDLNELQASAFINGAEMAMIDSGINVKPGSGVAAASEYWRKALENDGKVQSISNKEAVSYTH
;
A
#
# COMPACT_ATOMS: atom_id res chain seq x y z
N CYS A 1 -0.38 19.78 -26.80
CA CYS A 1 -0.17 20.57 -25.58
C CYS A 1 -0.24 19.75 -24.27
N TYR A 2 -0.86 18.58 -24.24
CA TYR A 2 -1.00 17.78 -23.02
C TYR A 2 0.35 17.42 -22.35
N TYR A 3 1.38 17.20 -23.14
CA TYR A 3 2.75 16.92 -22.68
C TYR A 3 3.72 18.10 -22.93
N SER A 4 3.22 19.28 -23.37
CA SER A 4 4.03 20.47 -23.60
C SER A 4 3.86 21.45 -22.45
N TRP A 5 4.96 22.02 -21.97
CA TRP A 5 4.98 23.08 -20.99
C TRP A 5 4.84 24.49 -21.60
N GLU A 6 4.87 24.63 -22.93
CA GLU A 6 4.88 25.92 -23.60
C GLU A 6 3.64 26.76 -23.29
N ASP A 7 2.43 26.18 -23.43
CA ASP A 7 1.18 26.85 -23.13
C ASP A 7 1.08 27.18 -21.63
N GLN A 8 1.55 26.27 -20.78
CA GLN A 8 1.58 26.44 -19.34
C GLN A 8 2.49 27.59 -18.93
N ILE A 9 3.70 27.66 -19.49
CA ILE A 9 4.67 28.74 -19.24
C ILE A 9 4.14 30.07 -19.73
N ALA A 10 3.55 30.08 -20.93
CA ALA A 10 3.04 31.30 -21.55
C ALA A 10 1.93 31.95 -20.71
N THR A 11 0.96 31.17 -20.25
CA THR A 11 -0.18 31.70 -19.50
C THR A 11 0.14 31.96 -18.03
N ASN A 12 1.04 31.19 -17.40
CA ASN A 12 1.43 31.39 -16.01
C ASN A 12 2.16 32.71 -15.74
N LYS A 13 2.78 33.29 -16.78
CA LYS A 13 3.39 34.65 -16.66
C LYS A 13 2.38 35.70 -16.21
N ASP A 14 1.13 35.55 -16.64
CA ASP A 14 0.03 36.47 -16.33
C ASP A 14 -0.85 35.94 -15.16
N GLY A 15 -0.42 34.89 -14.47
CA GLY A 15 -1.14 34.29 -13.34
C GLY A 15 -2.33 33.40 -13.74
N TYR A 16 -2.39 32.93 -14.99
CA TYR A 16 -3.45 32.09 -15.50
C TYR A 16 -2.97 30.69 -15.84
N PHE A 17 -3.93 29.75 -15.94
CA PHE A 17 -3.71 28.44 -16.50
C PHE A 17 -4.23 28.37 -17.93
N PRO A 18 -3.64 27.56 -18.83
CA PRO A 18 -4.12 27.43 -20.21
C PRO A 18 -5.49 26.77 -20.31
N TYR A 19 -5.87 26.01 -19.28
CA TYR A 19 -7.18 25.33 -19.13
C TYR A 19 -7.69 25.58 -17.71
N THR A 20 -9.01 25.47 -17.53
CA THR A 20 -9.64 25.62 -16.20
C THR A 20 -9.02 24.65 -15.19
N PRO A 21 -8.35 25.11 -14.14
CA PRO A 21 -7.72 24.24 -13.17
C PRO A 21 -8.75 23.59 -12.26
N GLN A 22 -8.50 22.34 -11.87
CA GLN A 22 -9.32 21.62 -10.92
C GLN A 22 -8.93 22.03 -9.48
N ILE A 23 -9.47 23.14 -9.01
CA ILE A 23 -9.14 23.73 -7.70
C ILE A 23 -9.26 22.75 -6.54
N PRO A 24 -10.32 21.91 -6.42
CA PRO A 24 -10.41 20.92 -5.34
C PRO A 24 -9.22 19.95 -5.33
N MET A 25 -8.77 19.50 -6.50
CA MET A 25 -7.61 18.60 -6.61
C MET A 25 -6.31 19.29 -6.19
N LEU A 26 -6.12 20.57 -6.56
CA LEU A 26 -4.95 21.35 -6.13
C LEU A 26 -4.93 21.53 -4.60
N ARG A 27 -6.09 21.75 -3.98
CA ARG A 27 -6.20 21.82 -2.52
C ARG A 27 -5.91 20.48 -1.85
N ALA A 28 -6.44 19.39 -2.40
CA ALA A 28 -6.15 18.04 -1.91
C ALA A 28 -4.65 17.70 -2.01
N LEU A 29 -4.01 18.08 -3.13
CA LEU A 29 -2.56 17.92 -3.29
C LEU A 29 -1.78 18.74 -2.27
N GLN A 30 -2.17 19.99 -2.04
CA GLN A 30 -1.55 20.86 -1.02
C GLN A 30 -1.61 20.21 0.36
N GLU A 31 -2.80 19.68 0.74
CA GLU A 31 -2.98 19.02 2.02
C GLU A 31 -2.15 17.73 2.13
N SER A 32 -2.11 16.93 1.08
CA SER A 32 -1.25 15.73 1.05
C SER A 32 0.23 16.08 1.24
N CYS A 33 0.70 17.16 0.64
CA CYS A 33 2.06 17.64 0.85
C CYS A 33 2.29 18.12 2.31
N ASN A 34 1.32 18.84 2.89
CA ASN A 34 1.40 19.26 4.28
C ASN A 34 1.54 18.07 5.22
N MET A 35 0.70 17.04 5.08
CA MET A 35 0.76 15.81 5.87
C MET A 35 2.13 15.13 5.77
N ILE A 36 2.69 15.03 4.55
CA ILE A 36 4.03 14.45 4.32
C ILE A 36 5.11 15.27 5.04
N PHE A 37 5.04 16.61 4.99
CA PHE A 37 6.01 17.49 5.65
C PHE A 37 5.87 17.46 7.17
N GLU A 38 4.66 17.34 7.69
CA GLU A 38 4.41 17.20 9.14
C GLU A 38 4.98 15.91 9.70
N GLU A 39 4.81 14.79 9.00
CA GLU A 39 5.41 13.50 9.37
C GLU A 39 6.93 13.52 9.18
N GLY A 40 7.42 14.23 8.16
CA GLY A 40 8.80 14.23 7.72
C GLY A 40 9.09 13.11 6.73
N LEU A 41 9.72 13.48 5.60
CA LEU A 41 9.89 12.59 4.45
C LEU A 41 10.62 11.27 4.79
N GLU A 42 11.64 11.33 5.63
CA GLU A 42 12.37 10.13 6.08
C GLU A 42 11.48 9.20 6.91
N ASN A 43 10.62 9.73 7.76
CA ASN A 43 9.67 8.96 8.54
C ASN A 43 8.62 8.31 7.63
N VAL A 44 8.15 9.03 6.62
CA VAL A 44 7.25 8.48 5.59
C VAL A 44 7.89 7.29 4.88
N PHE A 45 9.17 7.39 4.48
CA PHE A 45 9.90 6.28 3.85
C PHE A 45 10.04 5.08 4.79
N GLN A 46 10.44 5.30 6.03
CA GLN A 46 10.58 4.24 7.03
C GLN A 46 9.25 3.54 7.31
N ARG A 47 8.16 4.29 7.45
CA ARG A 47 6.81 3.73 7.64
C ARG A 47 6.39 2.88 6.45
N HIS A 48 6.57 3.36 5.22
CA HIS A 48 6.26 2.59 4.00
C HIS A 48 7.10 1.31 3.92
N HIS A 49 8.39 1.40 4.18
CA HIS A 49 9.28 0.22 4.19
C HIS A 49 8.84 -0.81 5.23
N ARG A 50 8.54 -0.38 6.45
CA ARG A 50 8.08 -1.25 7.53
C ARG A 50 6.76 -1.93 7.18
N ILE A 51 5.77 -1.19 6.66
CA ILE A 51 4.49 -1.77 6.24
C ILE A 51 4.70 -2.77 5.10
N ALA A 52 5.46 -2.39 4.09
CA ALA A 52 5.76 -3.23 2.93
C ALA A 52 6.46 -4.53 3.32
N GLU A 53 7.43 -4.47 4.22
CA GLU A 53 8.14 -5.67 4.70
C GLU A 53 7.20 -6.62 5.45
N GLY A 54 6.31 -6.12 6.28
CA GLY A 54 5.29 -6.94 6.91
C GLY A 54 4.35 -7.61 5.91
N VAL A 55 3.95 -6.90 4.85
CA VAL A 55 3.15 -7.48 3.76
C VAL A 55 3.95 -8.56 3.01
N ARG A 56 5.23 -8.35 2.74
CA ARG A 56 6.11 -9.35 2.11
C ARG A 56 6.22 -10.62 2.96
N ARG A 57 6.36 -10.47 4.29
CA ARG A 57 6.39 -11.62 5.20
C ARG A 57 5.06 -12.35 5.28
N ALA A 58 3.93 -11.63 5.25
CA ALA A 58 2.63 -12.27 5.11
C ALA A 58 2.57 -13.18 3.87
N ILE A 59 3.14 -12.72 2.75
CA ILE A 59 3.14 -13.45 1.49
C ILE A 59 4.11 -14.64 1.54
N THR A 60 5.35 -14.43 1.96
CA THR A 60 6.42 -15.42 1.84
C THR A 60 6.48 -16.41 3.00
N GLU A 61 6.26 -15.93 4.23
CA GLU A 61 6.33 -16.76 5.44
C GLU A 61 4.94 -17.23 5.89
N GLY A 62 3.92 -16.35 5.77
CA GLY A 62 2.55 -16.67 6.17
C GLY A 62 1.83 -17.55 5.17
N TRP A 63 1.74 -17.13 3.93
CA TRP A 63 1.03 -17.85 2.86
C TRP A 63 1.90 -18.82 2.08
N GLU A 64 3.21 -18.78 2.27
CA GLU A 64 4.20 -19.59 1.54
C GLU A 64 4.11 -19.38 0.01
N LEU A 65 3.71 -18.17 -0.41
CA LEU A 65 3.61 -17.78 -1.81
C LEU A 65 4.84 -17.01 -2.27
N LYS A 66 4.96 -16.85 -3.58
CA LYS A 66 6.09 -16.14 -4.20
C LYS A 66 5.71 -14.72 -4.58
N LEU A 67 6.63 -13.81 -4.37
CA LEU A 67 6.58 -12.47 -4.97
C LEU A 67 6.92 -12.56 -6.46
N CYS A 68 6.30 -11.70 -7.27
CA CYS A 68 6.62 -11.58 -8.69
C CYS A 68 8.04 -11.06 -8.90
N ALA A 69 8.47 -10.08 -8.09
CA ALA A 69 9.87 -9.64 -8.06
C ALA A 69 10.73 -10.72 -7.41
N LYS A 70 11.75 -11.20 -8.15
CA LYS A 70 12.59 -12.34 -7.77
C LYS A 70 13.76 -11.98 -6.86
N ASP A 71 14.11 -10.71 -6.80
CA ASP A 71 15.24 -10.20 -6.04
C ASP A 71 14.79 -9.01 -5.17
N PRO A 72 15.23 -8.92 -3.91
CA PRO A 72 14.91 -7.80 -3.02
C PRO A 72 15.23 -6.42 -3.60
N TYR A 73 16.23 -6.33 -4.48
CA TYR A 73 16.57 -5.09 -5.19
C TYR A 73 15.39 -4.49 -5.99
N TRP A 74 14.46 -5.35 -6.44
CA TRP A 74 13.28 -4.95 -7.21
C TRP A 74 12.01 -4.81 -6.38
N TYR A 75 12.09 -4.92 -5.06
CA TYR A 75 10.93 -4.77 -4.21
C TYR A 75 10.48 -3.30 -4.16
N SER A 76 9.17 -3.11 -4.24
CA SER A 76 8.55 -1.81 -4.04
C SER A 76 7.99 -1.69 -2.62
N ASP A 77 8.16 -0.53 -2.01
CA ASP A 77 7.55 -0.24 -0.71
C ASP A 77 6.12 0.32 -0.84
N THR A 78 5.56 0.31 -2.04
CA THR A 78 4.20 0.82 -2.31
C THR A 78 3.23 -0.22 -2.82
N VAL A 79 3.73 -1.33 -3.37
CA VAL A 79 2.93 -2.41 -3.94
C VAL A 79 3.67 -3.74 -3.86
N SER A 80 2.96 -4.79 -3.48
CA SER A 80 3.45 -6.17 -3.54
C SER A 80 2.64 -6.97 -4.56
N ALA A 81 3.33 -7.67 -5.46
CA ALA A 81 2.74 -8.49 -6.50
C ALA A 81 2.94 -9.97 -6.15
N ILE A 82 1.84 -10.70 -6.03
CA ILE A 82 1.78 -12.07 -5.53
C ILE A 82 1.51 -13.02 -6.68
N VAL A 83 2.35 -14.04 -6.85
CA VAL A 83 2.17 -15.08 -7.85
C VAL A 83 1.22 -16.15 -7.28
N VAL A 84 0.09 -16.40 -7.95
CA VAL A 84 -0.81 -17.48 -7.55
C VAL A 84 -0.20 -18.84 -7.90
N PRO A 85 -0.53 -19.92 -7.15
CA PRO A 85 -0.06 -21.28 -7.45
C PRO A 85 -0.45 -21.74 -8.86
N GLU A 86 0.33 -22.63 -9.42
CA GLU A 86 0.02 -23.24 -10.71
C GLU A 86 -1.39 -23.87 -10.72
N GLY A 87 -2.11 -23.68 -11.81
CA GLY A 87 -3.51 -24.14 -11.96
C GLY A 87 -4.56 -23.25 -11.28
N LYS A 88 -4.15 -22.11 -10.67
CA LYS A 88 -5.06 -21.11 -10.11
C LYS A 88 -5.08 -19.83 -10.96
N ASP A 89 -6.21 -19.14 -10.95
CA ASP A 89 -6.39 -17.87 -11.66
C ASP A 89 -6.54 -16.71 -10.66
N ALA A 90 -5.62 -15.76 -10.74
CA ALA A 90 -5.67 -14.55 -9.93
C ALA A 90 -6.97 -13.72 -10.13
N LYS A 91 -7.63 -13.85 -11.28
CA LYS A 91 -8.92 -13.18 -11.54
C LYS A 91 -10.02 -13.67 -10.61
N GLU A 92 -10.00 -14.95 -10.23
CA GLU A 92 -10.96 -15.51 -9.26
C GLU A 92 -10.74 -14.91 -7.87
N VAL A 93 -9.49 -14.75 -7.44
CA VAL A 93 -9.14 -14.07 -6.18
C VAL A 93 -9.65 -12.63 -6.19
N LEU A 94 -9.40 -11.90 -7.28
CA LEU A 94 -9.86 -10.50 -7.44
C LEU A 94 -11.38 -10.40 -7.38
N ALA A 95 -12.08 -11.26 -8.10
CA ALA A 95 -13.54 -11.28 -8.15
C ALA A 95 -14.13 -11.61 -6.76
N THR A 96 -13.57 -12.58 -6.06
CA THR A 96 -13.99 -12.98 -4.72
C THR A 96 -13.74 -11.87 -3.70
N ALA A 97 -12.54 -11.27 -3.70
CA ALA A 97 -12.20 -10.14 -2.85
C ALA A 97 -13.18 -8.99 -3.02
N PHE A 98 -13.46 -8.61 -4.26
CA PHE A 98 -14.36 -7.49 -4.57
C PHE A 98 -15.83 -7.78 -4.20
N LYS A 99 -16.36 -8.93 -4.67
CA LYS A 99 -17.79 -9.23 -4.53
C LYS A 99 -18.18 -9.64 -3.11
N LYS A 100 -17.30 -10.36 -2.41
CA LYS A 100 -17.64 -10.93 -1.10
C LYS A 100 -17.13 -10.08 0.05
N TYR A 101 -15.96 -9.47 -0.10
CA TYR A 101 -15.28 -8.75 0.98
C TYR A 101 -15.17 -7.24 0.75
N HIS A 102 -15.70 -6.74 -0.38
CA HIS A 102 -15.60 -5.33 -0.77
C HIS A 102 -14.16 -4.80 -0.78
N LEU A 103 -13.21 -5.70 -1.03
CA LEU A 103 -11.79 -5.41 -1.11
C LEU A 103 -11.34 -5.33 -2.56
N SER A 104 -10.81 -4.18 -2.96
CA SER A 104 -10.24 -3.98 -4.29
C SER A 104 -8.75 -4.32 -4.27
N LEU A 105 -8.36 -5.32 -5.04
CA LEU A 105 -6.97 -5.73 -5.25
C LEU A 105 -6.56 -5.43 -6.70
N GLY A 106 -5.26 -5.22 -6.95
CA GLY A 106 -4.76 -4.94 -8.28
C GLY A 106 -4.61 -6.20 -9.14
N ALA A 107 -5.00 -6.13 -10.42
CA ALA A 107 -4.78 -7.23 -11.37
C ALA A 107 -3.34 -7.26 -11.89
N GLY A 108 -2.83 -8.45 -12.20
CA GLY A 108 -1.65 -8.59 -13.05
C GLY A 108 -1.94 -8.08 -14.46
N LEU A 109 -0.97 -7.43 -15.07
CA LEU A 109 -1.11 -6.84 -16.41
C LEU A 109 -0.26 -7.60 -17.43
N THR A 110 -0.67 -7.54 -18.70
CA THR A 110 0.05 -8.10 -19.83
C THR A 110 0.51 -9.56 -19.61
N GLU A 111 1.80 -9.83 -19.54
CA GLU A 111 2.42 -11.16 -19.43
C GLU A 111 2.08 -11.90 -18.12
N VAL A 112 1.70 -11.18 -17.07
CA VAL A 112 1.35 -11.73 -15.77
C VAL A 112 -0.16 -11.69 -15.48
N ALA A 113 -0.97 -11.36 -16.49
CA ALA A 113 -2.44 -11.39 -16.36
C ALA A 113 -2.94 -12.80 -15.97
N GLY A 114 -3.79 -12.89 -14.97
CA GLY A 114 -4.29 -14.15 -14.42
C GLY A 114 -3.29 -14.94 -13.57
N LYS A 115 -2.00 -14.60 -13.60
CA LYS A 115 -0.95 -15.28 -12.82
C LYS A 115 -0.59 -14.53 -11.53
N VAL A 116 -0.92 -13.26 -11.45
CA VAL A 116 -0.53 -12.35 -10.37
C VAL A 116 -1.71 -11.48 -9.96
N PHE A 117 -1.85 -11.26 -8.67
CA PHE A 117 -2.63 -10.14 -8.13
C PHE A 117 -1.71 -9.24 -7.29
N ARG A 118 -2.16 -8.02 -7.00
CA ARG A 118 -1.35 -7.02 -6.31
C ARG A 118 -2.07 -6.46 -5.10
N ILE A 119 -1.33 -6.25 -4.03
CA ILE A 119 -1.73 -5.51 -2.84
C ILE A 119 -1.01 -4.17 -2.85
N GLY A 120 -1.77 -3.07 -2.93
CA GLY A 120 -1.23 -1.72 -2.77
C GLY A 120 -1.17 -1.36 -1.29
N HIS A 121 -0.05 -0.75 -0.88
CA HIS A 121 0.17 -0.31 0.49
C HIS A 121 0.87 1.05 0.54
N LEU A 122 0.47 1.93 -0.37
CA LEU A 122 0.90 3.33 -0.47
C LEU A 122 -0.08 4.24 0.25
N GLY A 123 0.44 5.25 0.92
CA GLY A 123 -0.35 6.35 1.47
C GLY A 123 -0.26 6.47 2.99
N ASP A 124 -1.23 7.14 3.58
CA ASP A 124 -1.35 7.29 5.03
C ASP A 124 -1.95 6.01 5.64
N LEU A 125 -1.09 5.00 5.76
CA LEU A 125 -1.43 3.68 6.25
C LEU A 125 -0.67 3.36 7.53
N ASN A 126 -1.29 2.52 8.37
CA ASN A 126 -0.66 1.91 9.54
C ASN A 126 -0.78 0.38 9.50
N GLU A 127 -0.18 -0.28 10.47
CA GLU A 127 -0.11 -1.74 10.57
C GLU A 127 -1.49 -2.38 10.76
N LEU A 128 -2.46 -1.68 11.41
CA LEU A 128 -3.82 -2.19 11.60
C LEU A 128 -4.59 -2.20 10.28
N GLN A 129 -4.48 -1.14 9.49
CA GLN A 129 -5.07 -1.07 8.16
C GLN A 129 -4.43 -2.13 7.25
N ALA A 130 -3.10 -2.31 7.34
CA ALA A 130 -2.40 -3.34 6.59
C ALA A 130 -2.87 -4.75 6.99
N SER A 131 -3.07 -5.02 8.27
CA SER A 131 -3.64 -6.28 8.75
C SER A 131 -5.03 -6.56 8.17
N ALA A 132 -5.85 -5.52 8.01
CA ALA A 132 -7.20 -5.67 7.46
C ALA A 132 -7.16 -6.13 5.98
N PHE A 133 -6.34 -5.52 5.13
CA PHE A 133 -6.28 -5.94 3.73
C PHE A 133 -5.49 -7.26 3.53
N ILE A 134 -4.52 -7.60 4.37
CA ILE A 134 -3.88 -8.92 4.38
C ILE A 134 -4.93 -9.98 4.69
N ASN A 135 -5.71 -9.81 5.76
CA ASN A 135 -6.74 -10.76 6.13
C ASN A 135 -7.82 -10.90 5.05
N GLY A 136 -8.24 -9.79 4.45
CA GLY A 136 -9.22 -9.81 3.36
C GLY A 136 -8.71 -10.54 2.11
N ALA A 137 -7.44 -10.35 1.74
CA ALA A 137 -6.81 -11.07 0.64
C ALA A 137 -6.67 -12.58 0.95
N GLU A 138 -6.32 -12.94 2.18
CA GLU A 138 -6.24 -14.32 2.65
C GLU A 138 -7.60 -15.03 2.54
N MET A 139 -8.67 -14.43 3.06
CA MET A 139 -10.02 -14.96 2.94
C MET A 139 -10.42 -15.16 1.46
N ALA A 140 -10.11 -14.19 0.60
CA ALA A 140 -10.43 -14.30 -0.82
C ALA A 140 -9.64 -15.41 -1.51
N MET A 141 -8.39 -15.64 -1.16
CA MET A 141 -7.58 -16.76 -1.66
C MET A 141 -8.14 -18.11 -1.23
N ILE A 142 -8.51 -18.26 0.04
CA ILE A 142 -9.10 -19.50 0.56
C ILE A 142 -10.41 -19.82 -0.18
N ASP A 143 -11.29 -18.85 -0.31
CA ASP A 143 -12.58 -19.01 -1.02
C ASP A 143 -12.42 -19.30 -2.52
N SER A 144 -11.31 -18.89 -3.11
CA SER A 144 -10.94 -19.20 -4.50
C SER A 144 -10.15 -20.52 -4.62
N GLY A 145 -10.10 -21.30 -3.53
CA GLY A 145 -9.46 -22.61 -3.50
C GLY A 145 -7.94 -22.60 -3.53
N ILE A 146 -7.30 -21.48 -3.15
CA ILE A 146 -5.85 -21.44 -2.89
C ILE A 146 -5.64 -21.92 -1.46
N ASN A 147 -4.77 -22.90 -1.30
CA ASN A 147 -4.51 -23.50 0.01
C ASN A 147 -3.51 -22.65 0.80
N VAL A 148 -4.04 -21.73 1.61
CA VAL A 148 -3.29 -20.96 2.60
C VAL A 148 -3.89 -21.20 3.99
N LYS A 149 -3.06 -21.17 5.02
CA LYS A 149 -3.50 -21.40 6.40
C LYS A 149 -4.20 -20.12 6.92
N PRO A 150 -5.45 -20.23 7.42
CA PRO A 150 -6.17 -19.08 7.96
C PRO A 150 -5.40 -18.37 9.09
N GLY A 151 -5.28 -17.06 8.99
CA GLY A 151 -4.59 -16.20 9.95
C GLY A 151 -3.07 -16.15 9.82
N SER A 152 -2.47 -16.96 8.93
CA SER A 152 -1.01 -17.06 8.83
C SER A 152 -0.36 -15.79 8.29
N GLY A 153 -1.00 -15.12 7.34
CA GLY A 153 -0.48 -13.86 6.78
C GLY A 153 -0.41 -12.75 7.83
N VAL A 154 -1.51 -12.54 8.55
CA VAL A 154 -1.54 -11.53 9.62
C VAL A 154 -0.58 -11.89 10.76
N ALA A 155 -0.44 -13.16 11.10
CA ALA A 155 0.49 -13.61 12.14
C ALA A 155 1.95 -13.27 11.77
N ALA A 156 2.39 -13.62 10.56
CA ALA A 156 3.74 -13.34 10.09
C ALA A 156 4.04 -11.84 10.01
N ALA A 157 3.10 -11.05 9.47
CA ALA A 157 3.24 -9.59 9.42
C ALA A 157 3.33 -8.97 10.81
N SER A 158 2.44 -9.35 11.72
CA SER A 158 2.37 -8.80 13.07
C SER A 158 3.61 -9.14 13.90
N GLU A 159 4.18 -10.33 13.74
CA GLU A 159 5.43 -10.70 14.39
C GLU A 159 6.57 -9.77 14.00
N TYR A 160 6.68 -9.47 12.71
CA TYR A 160 7.68 -8.54 12.20
C TYR A 160 7.43 -7.11 12.70
N TRP A 161 6.21 -6.59 12.57
CA TRP A 161 5.89 -5.21 12.94
C TRP A 161 6.12 -4.95 14.43
N ARG A 162 5.74 -5.87 15.31
CA ARG A 162 6.01 -5.73 16.74
C ARG A 162 7.48 -5.56 17.03
N LYS A 163 8.34 -6.38 16.42
CA LYS A 163 9.81 -6.29 16.58
C LYS A 163 10.39 -5.01 15.98
N ALA A 164 9.88 -4.57 14.82
CA ALA A 164 10.31 -3.35 14.17
C ALA A 164 9.96 -2.12 15.02
N LEU A 165 8.72 -2.03 15.53
CA LEU A 165 8.25 -0.92 16.36
C LEU A 165 8.96 -0.86 17.73
N GLU A 166 9.36 -1.99 18.31
CA GLU A 166 10.18 -2.00 19.52
C GLU A 166 11.56 -1.37 19.28
N ASN A 167 12.12 -1.52 18.09
CA ASN A 167 13.41 -0.92 17.71
C ASN A 167 13.26 0.56 17.36
N ASP A 168 12.19 0.96 16.66
CA ASP A 168 11.89 2.35 16.31
C ASP A 168 11.58 3.18 17.57
N GLY A 169 10.98 2.61 18.59
CA GLY A 169 10.71 3.25 19.88
C GLY A 169 11.97 3.68 20.65
N LYS A 170 13.14 3.19 20.25
CA LYS A 170 14.43 3.67 20.75
C LYS A 170 14.96 4.90 20.00
N VAL A 171 14.38 5.22 18.84
CA VAL A 171 14.83 6.31 17.97
C VAL A 171 13.91 7.54 18.08
N GLN A 172 12.67 7.36 18.48
CA GLN A 172 11.74 8.47 18.70
C GLN A 172 11.09 8.35 20.08
N SER A 173 11.63 9.05 21.06
CA SER A 173 10.76 9.63 22.06
C SER A 173 9.78 10.50 21.27
N ILE A 174 8.53 10.06 21.17
CA ILE A 174 7.44 10.93 20.75
C ILE A 174 7.57 12.16 21.61
N SER A 175 8.04 13.26 21.04
CA SER A 175 8.00 14.54 21.73
C SER A 175 6.54 14.74 22.04
N ASN A 176 6.20 14.78 23.34
CA ASN A 176 4.88 15.10 23.85
C ASN A 176 4.50 16.48 23.36
N LYS A 177 4.03 16.57 22.14
CA LYS A 177 3.23 17.66 21.64
C LYS A 177 1.80 17.19 21.70
N GLU A 178 1.19 17.53 22.84
CA GLU A 178 -0.24 17.62 23.07
C GLU A 178 -1.03 16.34 22.74
N ALA A 179 -1.11 15.46 23.74
CA ALA A 179 -2.29 14.61 23.89
C ALA A 179 -3.51 15.55 23.83
N VAL A 180 -4.18 15.59 22.69
CA VAL A 180 -5.48 16.24 22.58
C VAL A 180 -6.40 15.48 23.52
N SER A 181 -6.69 16.07 24.64
CA SER A 181 -7.69 15.60 25.60
C SER A 181 -9.04 15.60 24.90
N TYR A 182 -9.47 14.44 24.44
CA TYR A 182 -10.88 14.22 24.14
C TYR A 182 -11.63 14.01 25.46
N THR A 183 -11.87 15.11 26.15
CA THR A 183 -12.94 15.20 27.12
C THR A 183 -14.03 16.02 26.47
N HIS A 184 -15.02 15.34 25.92
CA HIS A 184 -16.49 15.57 26.03
C HIS A 184 -17.23 14.67 25.06
#